data_66c5d64820eab7856ff7970a8831a956
#
_entry.id   66c5d64820eab7856ff7970a8831a956
#
_cell.length_a   1.000
_cell.length_b   1.000
_cell.length_c   1.000
_cell.angle_alpha   90.00
_cell.angle_beta   90.00
_cell.angle_gamma   90.00
#
_symmetry.space_group_name_H-M   'P 1'
#
loop_
_entity.id
_entity.type
_entity.pdbx_description
1 polymer ?
#
loop_
_entity_poly.entity_id
_entity_poly.type
_entity_poly.pdbx_seq_one_letter_code
_entity_poly.pdbx_strand_id
1 'polypeptide(L)'
;MGGNTGKFAAACLKAMPQTRVTLIDLPQQCATACSNSILAPFADRFSAAEVDWLKPDCVPVVEHKADVIWMSQFLDCFSPKEAVSILQRCKPLLSERGRFAVLECLVDGQKFPAAGFSLAAVSLYFTTMANGNSRFYRRNDLLSVFKNAGLDVEYCRDNVGVSHTLYILKPTAAK
;
A
#
# COMPACT_ATOMS: atom_id res chain seq x y z
N MET A 1 2.26 2.43 -3.92
CA MET A 1 3.15 2.34 -2.74
C MET A 1 3.75 0.95 -2.73
N GLY A 2 5.07 0.82 -2.48
CA GLY A 2 5.74 -0.48 -2.52
C GLY A 2 5.68 -1.14 -3.91
N GLY A 3 5.85 -0.36 -4.96
CA GLY A 3 5.63 -0.81 -6.34
C GLY A 3 6.72 -1.70 -6.92
N ASN A 4 7.82 -1.88 -6.17
CA ASN A 4 8.95 -2.75 -6.49
C ASN A 4 9.43 -2.57 -7.96
N THR A 5 9.35 -3.61 -8.78
CA THR A 5 9.82 -3.59 -10.18
C THR A 5 8.88 -2.88 -11.18
N GLY A 6 7.77 -2.31 -10.72
CA GLY A 6 6.81 -1.59 -11.56
C GLY A 6 5.84 -2.45 -12.37
N LYS A 7 5.79 -3.77 -12.16
CA LYS A 7 4.88 -4.66 -12.90
C LYS A 7 3.41 -4.29 -12.75
N PHE A 8 2.99 -3.95 -11.53
CA PHE A 8 1.61 -3.49 -11.29
C PHE A 8 1.34 -2.14 -11.96
N ALA A 9 2.29 -1.21 -11.90
CA ALA A 9 2.20 0.07 -12.60
C ALA A 9 2.00 -0.12 -14.11
N ALA A 10 2.79 -0.99 -14.73
CA ALA A 10 2.66 -1.30 -16.15
C ALA A 10 1.28 -1.90 -16.50
N ALA A 11 0.78 -2.81 -15.67
CA ALA A 11 -0.56 -3.39 -15.85
C ALA A 11 -1.67 -2.32 -15.77
N CYS A 12 -1.59 -1.40 -14.80
CA CYS A 12 -2.52 -0.28 -14.67
C CYS A 12 -2.46 0.65 -15.88
N LEU A 13 -1.26 1.05 -16.30
CA LEU A 13 -1.05 1.95 -17.44
C LEU A 13 -1.54 1.36 -18.77
N LYS A 14 -1.40 0.04 -18.92
CA LYS A 14 -1.91 -0.69 -20.09
C LYS A 14 -3.44 -0.76 -20.08
N ALA A 15 -4.03 -1.05 -18.93
CA ALA A 15 -5.48 -1.23 -18.80
C ALA A 15 -6.26 0.10 -18.83
N MET A 16 -5.62 1.19 -18.39
CA MET A 16 -6.27 2.49 -18.21
C MET A 16 -5.48 3.59 -18.94
N PRO A 17 -5.78 3.86 -20.22
CA PRO A 17 -5.00 4.78 -21.06
C PRO A 17 -4.93 6.23 -20.57
N GLN A 18 -5.90 6.68 -19.77
CA GLN A 18 -5.95 8.05 -19.23
C GLN A 18 -5.29 8.19 -17.85
N THR A 19 -4.82 7.08 -17.27
CA THR A 19 -4.24 7.07 -15.92
C THR A 19 -2.75 7.40 -15.98
N ARG A 20 -2.29 8.21 -15.02
CA ARG A 20 -0.88 8.39 -14.67
C ARG A 20 -0.57 7.57 -13.43
N VAL A 21 0.63 7.04 -13.32
CA VAL A 21 1.06 6.26 -12.17
C VAL A 21 2.39 6.80 -11.66
N THR A 22 2.41 7.20 -10.39
CA THR A 22 3.65 7.48 -9.66
C THR A 22 3.94 6.31 -8.73
N LEU A 23 5.03 5.60 -8.99
CA LEU A 23 5.55 4.55 -8.10
C LEU A 23 6.29 5.21 -6.95
N ILE A 24 5.94 4.86 -5.72
CA ILE A 24 6.60 5.38 -4.51
C ILE A 24 7.23 4.21 -3.77
N ASP A 25 8.56 4.23 -3.65
CA ASP A 25 9.34 3.16 -3.04
C ASP A 25 10.71 3.66 -2.59
N LEU A 26 11.54 2.78 -2.04
CA LEU A 26 12.94 3.06 -1.73
C LEU A 26 13.72 3.43 -3.01
N PRO A 27 14.79 4.24 -2.90
CA PRO A 27 15.57 4.69 -4.06
C PRO A 27 16.01 3.56 -5.00
N GLN A 28 16.49 2.46 -4.44
CA GLN A 28 16.94 1.31 -5.24
C GLN A 28 15.78 0.66 -6.01
N GLN A 29 14.58 0.59 -5.43
CA GLN A 29 13.40 0.04 -6.09
C GLN A 29 12.89 0.99 -7.19
N CYS A 30 12.90 2.29 -6.93
CA CYS A 30 12.59 3.30 -7.92
C CYS A 30 13.52 3.19 -9.14
N ALA A 31 14.84 3.09 -8.92
CA ALA A 31 15.82 2.92 -9.99
C ALA A 31 15.56 1.62 -10.79
N THR A 32 15.25 0.52 -10.10
CA THR A 32 14.91 -0.77 -10.74
C THR A 32 13.64 -0.65 -11.59
N ALA A 33 12.60 0.02 -11.10
CA ALA A 33 11.36 0.22 -11.84
C ALA A 33 11.60 1.13 -13.08
N CYS A 34 12.33 2.23 -12.93
CA CYS A 34 12.65 3.14 -14.03
C CYS A 34 13.47 2.49 -15.14
N SER A 35 14.33 1.52 -14.82
CA SER A 35 15.11 0.76 -15.80
C SER A 35 14.34 -0.40 -16.44
N ASN A 36 13.14 -0.72 -15.95
CA ASN A 36 12.37 -1.86 -16.42
C ASN A 36 11.72 -1.56 -17.79
N SER A 37 12.12 -2.31 -18.81
CA SER A 37 11.64 -2.14 -20.19
C SER A 37 10.11 -2.25 -20.36
N ILE A 38 9.42 -2.92 -19.44
CA ILE A 38 7.94 -3.01 -19.50
C ILE A 38 7.25 -1.66 -19.28
N LEU A 39 7.93 -0.69 -18.68
CA LEU A 39 7.42 0.67 -18.44
C LEU A 39 7.80 1.66 -19.54
N ALA A 40 8.76 1.32 -20.41
CA ALA A 40 9.22 2.20 -21.50
C ALA A 40 8.07 2.72 -22.40
N PRO A 41 7.05 1.90 -22.77
CA PRO A 41 5.93 2.39 -23.58
C PRO A 41 5.04 3.41 -22.89
N PHE A 42 5.23 3.65 -21.59
CA PHE A 42 4.38 4.50 -20.73
C PHE A 42 5.17 5.64 -20.08
N ALA A 43 6.36 5.95 -20.59
CA ALA A 43 7.25 6.95 -19.99
C ALA A 43 6.62 8.35 -19.83
N ASP A 44 5.65 8.68 -20.65
CA ASP A 44 4.86 9.92 -20.60
C ASP A 44 3.84 9.96 -19.45
N ARG A 45 3.50 8.80 -18.87
CA ARG A 45 2.48 8.63 -17.83
C ARG A 45 2.98 7.90 -16.58
N PHE A 46 4.26 7.55 -16.57
CA PHE A 46 4.90 6.88 -15.44
C PHE A 46 5.94 7.79 -14.79
N SER A 47 5.94 7.86 -13.48
CA SER A 47 6.99 8.51 -12.69
C SER A 47 7.31 7.68 -11.46
N ALA A 48 8.47 7.95 -10.83
CA ALA A 48 8.86 7.35 -9.57
C ALA A 48 9.22 8.45 -8.57
N ALA A 49 8.87 8.25 -7.29
CA ALA A 49 9.21 9.13 -6.19
C ALA A 49 9.85 8.31 -5.07
N GLU A 50 11.03 8.71 -4.67
CA GLU A 50 11.81 8.00 -3.67
C GLU A 50 11.38 8.39 -2.26
N VAL A 51 11.25 7.39 -1.37
CA VAL A 51 10.99 7.63 0.04
C VAL A 51 11.48 6.46 0.89
N ASP A 52 12.06 6.78 2.03
CA ASP A 52 12.30 5.83 3.11
C ASP A 52 11.24 6.05 4.21
N TRP A 53 10.24 5.20 4.23
CA TRP A 53 9.12 5.32 5.16
C TRP A 53 9.48 5.10 6.63
N LEU A 54 10.63 4.48 6.91
CA LEU A 54 11.13 4.31 8.28
C LEU A 54 11.73 5.61 8.84
N LYS A 55 12.03 6.57 7.98
CA LYS A 55 12.44 7.93 8.41
C LYS A 55 11.19 8.76 8.71
N PRO A 56 11.00 9.27 9.94
CA PRO A 56 9.74 9.89 10.38
C PRO A 56 9.32 11.10 9.56
N ASP A 57 10.27 11.92 9.11
CA ASP A 57 10.01 13.19 8.43
C ASP A 57 10.08 13.07 6.89
N CYS A 58 10.28 11.86 6.38
CA CYS A 58 10.40 11.65 4.95
C CYS A 58 9.00 11.58 4.30
N VAL A 59 8.76 12.46 3.32
CA VAL A 59 7.56 12.50 2.50
C VAL A 59 7.99 12.51 1.03
N PRO A 60 7.39 11.68 0.17
CA PRO A 60 7.76 11.66 -1.24
C PRO A 60 7.34 12.96 -1.92
N VAL A 61 8.20 13.45 -2.82
CA VAL A 61 7.86 14.58 -3.67
C VAL A 61 7.15 14.04 -4.90
N VAL A 62 5.89 14.42 -5.07
CA VAL A 62 5.05 14.02 -6.21
C VAL A 62 4.60 15.25 -7.00
N GLU A 63 4.54 15.11 -8.30
CA GLU A 63 4.14 16.21 -9.20
C GLU A 63 2.64 16.52 -9.08
N HIS A 64 1.83 15.48 -8.91
CA HIS A 64 0.36 15.60 -8.89
C HIS A 64 -0.23 14.93 -7.67
N LYS A 65 -1.35 15.47 -7.18
CA LYS A 65 -2.19 14.81 -6.18
C LYS A 65 -2.78 13.53 -6.76
N ALA A 66 -2.91 12.51 -5.91
CA ALA A 66 -3.41 11.20 -6.31
C ALA A 66 -4.92 11.07 -6.09
N ASP A 67 -5.65 10.58 -7.08
CA ASP A 67 -7.04 10.17 -6.89
C ASP A 67 -7.13 8.84 -6.15
N VAL A 68 -6.12 7.99 -6.31
CA VAL A 68 -6.01 6.72 -5.57
C VAL A 68 -4.57 6.52 -5.10
N ILE A 69 -4.40 6.33 -3.79
CA ILE A 69 -3.16 5.80 -3.23
C ILE A 69 -3.35 4.30 -3.00
N TRP A 70 -2.74 3.50 -3.88
CA TRP A 70 -2.80 2.04 -3.84
C TRP A 70 -1.70 1.47 -2.96
N MET A 71 -2.07 0.65 -1.98
CA MET A 71 -1.19 -0.11 -1.09
C MET A 71 -1.61 -1.57 -1.12
N SER A 72 -0.71 -2.46 -1.55
CA SER A 72 -1.01 -3.90 -1.64
C SER A 72 0.11 -4.69 -0.99
N GLN A 73 -0.21 -5.42 0.05
CA GLN A 73 0.77 -6.13 0.89
C GLN A 73 1.95 -5.19 1.23
N PHE A 74 1.59 -4.03 1.73
CA PHE A 74 2.53 -2.95 2.00
C PHE A 74 2.54 -2.58 3.48
N LEU A 75 1.36 -2.42 4.10
CA LEU A 75 1.27 -2.06 5.52
C LEU A 75 1.72 -3.20 6.43
N ASP A 76 1.62 -4.44 5.97
CA ASP A 76 2.11 -5.64 6.65
C ASP A 76 3.64 -5.67 6.83
N CYS A 77 4.39 -4.83 6.11
CA CYS A 77 5.83 -4.63 6.30
C CYS A 77 6.20 -3.76 7.50
N PHE A 78 5.22 -3.12 8.16
CA PHE A 78 5.45 -2.10 9.19
C PHE A 78 4.74 -2.44 10.49
N SER A 79 5.27 -1.93 11.60
CA SER A 79 4.55 -1.96 12.88
C SER A 79 3.28 -1.09 12.79
N PRO A 80 2.27 -1.32 13.65
CA PRO A 80 1.06 -0.49 13.67
C PRO A 80 1.34 1.00 13.82
N LYS A 81 2.35 1.36 14.62
CA LYS A 81 2.75 2.76 14.83
C LYS A 81 3.35 3.38 13.56
N GLU A 82 4.22 2.65 12.87
CA GLU A 82 4.79 3.07 11.60
C GLU A 82 3.71 3.17 10.51
N ALA A 83 2.82 2.18 10.41
CA ALA A 83 1.71 2.18 9.47
C ALA A 83 0.79 3.40 9.66
N VAL A 84 0.47 3.77 10.91
CA VAL A 84 -0.28 5.01 11.22
C VAL A 84 0.48 6.24 10.71
N SER A 85 1.78 6.35 11.02
CA SER A 85 2.63 7.46 10.57
C SER A 85 2.67 7.56 9.04
N ILE A 86 2.84 6.44 8.33
CA ILE A 86 2.85 6.38 6.86
C ILE A 86 1.53 6.90 6.29
N LEU A 87 0.41 6.37 6.77
CA LEU A 87 -0.90 6.78 6.31
C LEU A 87 -1.16 8.28 6.55
N GLN A 88 -0.76 8.81 7.71
CA GLN A 88 -0.86 10.23 8.02
C GLN A 88 -0.03 11.10 7.05
N ARG A 89 1.20 10.70 6.75
CA ARG A 89 2.08 11.39 5.80
C ARG A 89 1.61 11.26 4.35
N CYS A 90 0.86 10.23 4.01
CA CYS A 90 0.27 10.07 2.69
C CYS A 90 -1.01 10.90 2.47
N LYS A 91 -1.75 11.25 3.53
CA LYS A 91 -3.00 12.03 3.37
C LYS A 91 -2.84 13.31 2.54
N PRO A 92 -1.79 14.13 2.75
CA PRO A 92 -1.59 15.34 1.95
C PRO A 92 -1.33 15.08 0.46
N LEU A 93 -1.01 13.85 0.08
CA LEU A 93 -0.77 13.46 -1.32
C LEU A 93 -2.07 13.17 -2.08
N LEU A 94 -3.19 12.99 -1.38
CA LEU A 94 -4.49 12.78 -2.00
C LEU A 94 -5.05 14.07 -2.63
N SER A 95 -5.74 13.91 -3.76
CA SER A 95 -6.64 14.93 -4.27
C SER A 95 -7.84 15.09 -3.33
N GLU A 96 -8.65 16.12 -3.53
CA GLU A 96 -9.81 16.44 -2.68
C GLU A 96 -10.79 15.25 -2.57
N ARG A 97 -10.98 14.51 -3.66
CA ARG A 97 -11.82 13.30 -3.71
C ARG A 97 -11.02 12.00 -3.64
N GLY A 98 -9.72 12.10 -3.37
CA GLY A 98 -8.81 10.95 -3.37
C GLY A 98 -9.13 9.93 -2.28
N ARG A 99 -8.78 8.69 -2.55
CA ARG A 99 -8.98 7.55 -1.65
C ARG A 99 -7.71 6.74 -1.49
N PHE A 100 -7.58 6.13 -0.33
CA PHE A 100 -6.67 4.99 -0.19
C PHE A 100 -7.38 3.71 -0.64
N ALA A 101 -6.69 2.89 -1.39
CA ALA A 101 -7.09 1.52 -1.68
C ALA A 101 -6.03 0.59 -1.06
N VAL A 102 -6.39 -0.08 0.01
CA VAL A 102 -5.50 -0.96 0.79
C VAL A 102 -5.94 -2.40 0.59
N LEU A 103 -5.04 -3.23 0.08
CA LEU A 103 -5.25 -4.65 -0.19
C LEU A 103 -4.27 -5.48 0.65
N GLU A 104 -4.77 -6.12 1.69
CA GLU A 104 -3.96 -6.89 2.64
C GLU A 104 -4.50 -8.30 2.86
N CYS A 105 -3.60 -9.24 3.21
CA CYS A 105 -4.00 -10.53 3.72
C CYS A 105 -4.25 -10.43 5.23
N LEU A 106 -5.43 -10.86 5.69
CA LEU A 106 -5.77 -10.86 7.11
C LEU A 106 -5.76 -12.27 7.66
N VAL A 107 -5.08 -12.49 8.80
CA VAL A 107 -4.98 -13.82 9.44
C VAL A 107 -6.36 -14.39 9.80
N ASP A 108 -7.26 -13.52 10.23
CA ASP A 108 -8.63 -13.86 10.67
C ASP A 108 -9.72 -13.60 9.60
N GLY A 109 -9.32 -13.19 8.39
CA GLY A 109 -10.21 -12.92 7.26
C GLY A 109 -10.24 -14.03 6.20
N GLN A 110 -9.71 -15.22 6.51
CA GLN A 110 -9.54 -16.28 5.53
C GLN A 110 -10.76 -17.19 5.41
N LYS A 111 -11.05 -17.62 4.17
CA LYS A 111 -12.14 -18.56 3.87
C LYS A 111 -11.93 -19.93 4.53
N PHE A 112 -10.67 -20.36 4.63
CA PHE A 112 -10.32 -21.66 5.18
C PHE A 112 -9.44 -21.49 6.43
N PRO A 113 -9.69 -22.23 7.54
CA PRO A 113 -8.87 -22.15 8.75
C PRO A 113 -7.39 -22.42 8.50
N ALA A 114 -7.06 -23.37 7.62
CA ALA A 114 -5.68 -23.68 7.24
C ALA A 114 -4.96 -22.47 6.62
N ALA A 115 -5.65 -21.63 5.85
CA ALA A 115 -5.06 -20.42 5.28
C ALA A 115 -4.68 -19.40 6.37
N GLY A 116 -5.55 -19.21 7.38
CA GLY A 116 -5.22 -18.36 8.54
C GLY A 116 -4.02 -18.87 9.31
N PHE A 117 -3.93 -20.17 9.53
CA PHE A 117 -2.77 -20.80 10.17
C PHE A 117 -1.49 -20.58 9.34
N SER A 118 -1.55 -20.80 8.02
CA SER A 118 -0.41 -20.58 7.12
C SER A 118 0.07 -19.13 7.13
N LEU A 119 -0.85 -18.16 7.11
CA LEU A 119 -0.50 -16.72 7.21
C LEU A 119 0.15 -16.39 8.56
N ALA A 120 -0.33 -16.98 9.66
CA ALA A 120 0.29 -16.79 10.98
C ALA A 120 1.72 -17.35 11.02
N ALA A 121 1.96 -18.55 10.46
CA ALA A 121 3.28 -19.14 10.35
C ALA A 121 4.22 -18.31 9.45
N VAL A 122 3.73 -17.84 8.32
CA VAL A 122 4.48 -16.96 7.40
C VAL A 122 4.77 -15.60 8.06
N SER A 123 3.86 -15.07 8.90
CA SER A 123 4.14 -13.87 9.70
C SER A 123 5.37 -14.04 10.57
N LEU A 124 5.50 -15.18 11.25
CA LEU A 124 6.66 -15.46 12.08
C LEU A 124 7.96 -15.46 11.25
N TYR A 125 7.93 -16.10 10.08
CA TYR A 125 9.06 -16.10 9.16
C TYR A 125 9.45 -14.67 8.73
N PHE A 126 8.51 -13.86 8.27
CA PHE A 126 8.79 -12.49 7.87
C PHE A 126 9.26 -11.60 9.02
N THR A 127 8.68 -11.74 10.21
CA THR A 127 9.14 -11.00 11.39
C THR A 127 10.60 -11.29 11.70
N THR A 128 11.03 -12.56 11.59
CA THR A 128 12.40 -12.98 11.91
C THR A 128 13.41 -12.66 10.80
N MET A 129 13.00 -12.74 9.54
CA MET A 129 13.91 -12.67 8.37
C MET A 129 13.95 -11.28 7.72
N ALA A 130 12.98 -10.40 7.99
CA ALA A 130 12.93 -9.08 7.40
C ALA A 130 13.40 -8.00 8.39
N ASN A 131 12.50 -7.16 8.88
CA ASN A 131 12.82 -5.98 9.68
C ASN A 131 12.41 -6.08 11.17
N GLY A 132 11.98 -7.24 11.63
CA GLY A 132 11.48 -7.45 13.00
C GLY A 132 10.01 -7.02 13.22
N ASN A 133 9.38 -6.36 12.25
CA ASN A 133 8.03 -5.79 12.36
C ASN A 133 7.03 -6.37 11.35
N SER A 134 7.51 -6.98 10.24
CA SER A 134 6.64 -7.51 9.18
C SER A 134 5.76 -8.63 9.69
N ARG A 135 4.44 -8.48 9.50
CA ARG A 135 3.43 -9.48 9.91
C ARG A 135 2.11 -9.24 9.21
N PHE A 136 1.36 -10.29 8.97
CA PHE A 136 -0.02 -10.13 8.55
C PHE A 136 -0.89 -9.67 9.72
N TYR A 137 -1.73 -8.66 9.46
CA TYR A 137 -2.62 -8.09 10.46
C TYR A 137 -3.82 -8.99 10.75
N ARG A 138 -4.37 -8.85 11.96
CA ARG A 138 -5.77 -9.17 12.22
C ARG A 138 -6.65 -8.00 11.80
N ARG A 139 -7.90 -8.26 11.45
CA ARG A 139 -8.87 -7.24 11.01
C ARG A 139 -8.96 -6.07 11.97
N ASN A 140 -9.18 -6.35 13.25
CA ASN A 140 -9.35 -5.30 14.25
C ASN A 140 -8.07 -4.46 14.47
N ASP A 141 -6.91 -5.07 14.32
CA ASP A 141 -5.63 -4.36 14.44
C ASP A 141 -5.48 -3.37 13.26
N LEU A 142 -5.77 -3.82 12.03
CA LEU A 142 -5.69 -2.97 10.84
C LEU A 142 -6.76 -1.86 10.86
N LEU A 143 -7.98 -2.15 11.29
CA LEU A 143 -9.03 -1.12 11.48
C LEU A 143 -8.62 -0.08 12.52
N SER A 144 -7.93 -0.50 13.59
CA SER A 144 -7.38 0.43 14.59
C SER A 144 -6.29 1.32 14.00
N VAL A 145 -5.44 0.78 13.11
CA VAL A 145 -4.44 1.57 12.35
C VAL A 145 -5.13 2.64 11.51
N PHE A 146 -6.18 2.29 10.76
CA PHE A 146 -6.91 3.25 9.94
C PHE A 146 -7.54 4.36 10.78
N LYS A 147 -8.23 4.00 11.87
CA LYS A 147 -8.84 4.95 12.81
C LYS A 147 -7.80 5.90 13.41
N ASN A 148 -6.68 5.36 13.88
CA ASN A 148 -5.60 6.17 14.48
C ASN A 148 -4.89 7.07 13.45
N ALA A 149 -4.91 6.69 12.17
CA ALA A 149 -4.45 7.53 11.08
C ALA A 149 -5.45 8.61 10.68
N GLY A 150 -6.67 8.64 11.25
CA GLY A 150 -7.74 9.56 10.88
C GLY A 150 -8.32 9.23 9.50
N LEU A 151 -8.62 7.95 9.29
CA LEU A 151 -9.22 7.42 8.06
C LEU A 151 -10.47 6.60 8.42
N ASP A 152 -11.53 6.82 7.65
CA ASP A 152 -12.77 6.06 7.73
C ASP A 152 -12.84 5.03 6.60
N VAL A 153 -13.34 3.83 6.92
CA VAL A 153 -13.61 2.79 5.91
C VAL A 153 -14.89 3.15 5.17
N GLU A 154 -14.79 3.41 3.87
CA GLU A 154 -15.93 3.68 3.00
C GLU A 154 -16.46 2.41 2.34
N TYR A 155 -15.57 1.46 2.05
CA TYR A 155 -15.90 0.17 1.45
C TYR A 155 -14.93 -0.91 1.92
N CYS A 156 -15.44 -2.13 2.08
CA CYS A 156 -14.64 -3.31 2.41
C CYS A 156 -15.13 -4.51 1.59
N ARG A 157 -14.20 -5.27 1.02
CA ARG A 157 -14.48 -6.51 0.32
C ARG A 157 -13.46 -7.58 0.66
N ASP A 158 -13.95 -8.68 1.20
CA ASP A 158 -13.16 -9.88 1.46
C ASP A 158 -13.03 -10.77 0.21
N ASN A 159 -12.09 -11.70 0.28
CA ASN A 159 -11.84 -12.70 -0.74
C ASN A 159 -11.58 -12.10 -2.14
N VAL A 160 -10.85 -10.99 -2.19
CA VAL A 160 -10.32 -10.45 -3.44
C VAL A 160 -9.17 -11.36 -3.89
N GLY A 161 -9.29 -11.95 -5.08
CA GLY A 161 -8.40 -13.03 -5.48
C GLY A 161 -8.58 -14.25 -4.57
N VAL A 162 -7.50 -14.72 -3.95
CA VAL A 162 -7.52 -15.94 -3.11
C VAL A 162 -7.73 -15.63 -1.64
N SER A 163 -7.08 -14.57 -1.11
CA SER A 163 -6.94 -14.41 0.35
C SER A 163 -6.94 -12.96 0.83
N HIS A 164 -7.09 -11.99 -0.08
CA HIS A 164 -6.95 -10.59 0.29
C HIS A 164 -8.29 -9.95 0.68
N THR A 165 -8.19 -8.93 1.53
CA THR A 165 -9.28 -8.00 1.84
C THR A 165 -8.93 -6.63 1.27
N LEU A 166 -9.83 -6.05 0.48
CA LEU A 166 -9.71 -4.69 -0.05
C LEU A 166 -10.48 -3.73 0.86
N TYR A 167 -9.82 -2.66 1.26
CA TYR A 167 -10.43 -1.50 1.92
C TYR A 167 -10.30 -0.26 1.03
N ILE A 168 -11.39 0.48 0.86
CA ILE A 168 -11.37 1.84 0.34
C ILE A 168 -11.56 2.78 1.53
N LEU A 169 -10.60 3.70 1.72
CA LEU A 169 -10.58 4.58 2.87
C LEU A 169 -10.62 6.04 2.40
N LYS A 170 -11.26 6.87 3.20
CA LYS A 170 -11.25 8.32 3.04
C LYS A 170 -10.72 9.02 4.31
N PRO A 171 -10.12 10.19 4.18
CA PRO A 171 -9.83 11.02 5.36
C PRO A 171 -11.10 11.29 6.16
N THR A 172 -11.03 11.13 7.48
CA THR A 172 -12.11 11.52 8.38
C THR A 172 -12.34 13.04 8.27
N ALA A 173 -13.59 13.44 8.13
CA ALA A 173 -13.93 14.86 8.07
C ALA A 173 -13.42 15.57 9.33
N ALA A 174 -12.79 16.73 9.17
CA ALA A 174 -12.48 17.60 10.30
C ALA A 174 -13.80 18.01 10.97
N LYS A 175 -13.87 17.79 12.29
CA LYS A 175 -15.01 18.26 13.09
C LYS A 175 -14.95 19.77 13.28
#